data_4404c4ff6ebd05a06734f5e96c2edb9f
#
_entry.id   4404c4ff6ebd05a06734f5e96c2edb9f
#
_cell.length_a   1.000
_cell.length_b   1.000
_cell.length_c   1.000
_cell.angle_alpha   90.00
_cell.angle_beta   90.00
_cell.angle_gamma   90.00
#
_symmetry.space_group_name_H-M   'P 1'
#
loop_
_entity.id
_entity.type
_entity.pdbx_description
1 polymer ?
#
loop_
_entity_poly.entity_id
_entity_poly.type
_entity_poly.pdbx_seq_one_letter_code
_entity_poly.pdbx_strand_id
1 'polypeptide(L)'
;PMETLTSTDLVELAQTLMESEAFSKAIEDLPGSWEIRALTHAEWLVARKQKKLELNTGFTERLADAPSSNHRGAMMDGRPRPNEILGPAASQMAAVAVHPRNPEVTATTSVPHDRPLPNVVARLALTPVRPDSAIRVPNNTDVWRNVRTELLWTTVLGIIPSFLIPVLRGMSAYATEG
;
A
#
# COMPACT_ATOMS: atom_id res chain seq x y z
N PRO A 1 1.71 31.16 9.08
CA PRO A 1 1.34 30.33 7.96
C PRO A 1 2.20 29.08 8.05
N MET A 2 1.57 27.92 8.19
CA MET A 2 2.32 26.67 8.06
C MET A 2 2.79 26.59 6.61
N GLU A 3 4.09 26.56 6.38
CA GLU A 3 4.65 26.25 5.07
C GLU A 3 4.20 24.84 4.70
N THR A 4 3.55 24.72 3.57
CA THR A 4 3.06 23.45 3.08
C THR A 4 4.24 22.74 2.40
N LEU A 5 4.62 21.58 2.91
CA LEU A 5 5.77 20.81 2.43
C LEU A 5 5.39 19.96 1.20
N THR A 6 6.29 19.91 0.22
CA THR A 6 6.23 18.95 -0.89
C THR A 6 6.72 17.57 -0.44
N SER A 7 6.61 16.56 -1.29
CA SER A 7 7.23 15.25 -1.00
C SER A 7 8.75 15.33 -0.97
N THR A 8 9.34 16.18 -1.78
CA THR A 8 10.79 16.38 -1.81
C THR A 8 11.27 16.97 -0.49
N ASP A 9 10.58 18.03 0.00
CA ASP A 9 10.91 18.64 1.29
C ASP A 9 10.79 17.63 2.46
N LEU A 10 9.82 16.72 2.39
CA LEU A 10 9.66 15.65 3.38
C LEU A 10 10.80 14.64 3.35
N VAL A 11 11.31 14.30 2.16
CA VAL A 11 12.47 13.41 2.02
C VAL A 11 13.72 14.09 2.56
N GLU A 12 13.95 15.36 2.22
CA GLU A 12 15.09 16.14 2.74
C GLU A 12 15.02 16.29 4.27
N LEU A 13 13.84 16.57 4.80
CA LEU A 13 13.62 16.63 6.25
C LEU A 13 13.92 15.28 6.91
N ALA A 14 13.43 14.18 6.33
CA ALA A 14 13.68 12.85 6.85
C ALA A 14 15.18 12.50 6.82
N GLN A 15 15.91 12.86 5.75
CA GLN A 15 17.36 12.68 5.66
C GLN A 15 18.09 13.49 6.73
N THR A 16 17.76 14.76 6.87
CA THR A 16 18.34 15.63 7.91
C THR A 16 18.10 15.07 9.32
N LEU A 17 16.91 14.54 9.57
CA LEU A 17 16.60 13.90 10.84
C LEU A 17 17.41 12.63 11.07
N MET A 18 17.62 11.80 10.03
CA MET A 18 18.44 10.58 10.13
C MET A 18 19.92 10.87 10.37
N GLU A 19 20.41 12.02 9.94
CA GLU A 19 21.79 12.48 10.19
C GLU A 19 21.96 13.09 11.59
N SER A 20 20.88 13.31 12.32
CA SER A 20 20.91 13.96 13.63
C SER A 20 21.41 13.01 14.74
N GLU A 21 22.07 13.60 15.74
CA GLU A 21 22.46 12.88 16.94
C GLU A 21 21.26 12.29 17.70
N ALA A 22 20.12 13.00 17.66
CA ALA A 22 18.87 12.55 18.27
C ALA A 22 18.36 11.23 17.64
N PHE A 23 18.48 11.08 16.32
CA PHE A 23 18.13 9.84 15.63
C PHE A 23 19.07 8.71 16.04
N SER A 24 20.38 8.92 15.99
CA SER A 24 21.38 7.93 16.38
C SER A 24 21.13 7.40 17.80
N LYS A 25 20.83 8.30 18.72
CA LYS A 25 20.47 7.96 20.10
C LYS A 25 19.16 7.20 20.21
N ALA A 26 18.15 7.56 19.38
CA ALA A 26 16.84 6.91 19.40
C ALA A 26 16.88 5.46 18.90
N ILE A 27 17.83 5.12 18.03
CA ILE A 27 17.97 3.78 17.45
C ILE A 27 19.06 2.92 18.11
N GLU A 28 19.83 3.48 19.06
CA GLU A 28 21.00 2.82 19.67
C GLU A 28 20.68 1.44 20.25
N ASP A 29 19.52 1.30 20.91
CA ASP A 29 19.06 0.06 21.53
C ASP A 29 18.15 -0.79 20.61
N LEU A 30 17.90 -0.35 19.37
CA LEU A 30 16.99 -1.05 18.46
C LEU A 30 17.75 -2.01 17.53
N PRO A 31 17.29 -3.26 17.36
CA PRO A 31 17.92 -4.21 16.47
C PRO A 31 17.72 -3.83 14.99
N GLY A 32 18.77 -3.99 14.17
CA GLY A 32 18.71 -3.78 12.72
C GLY A 32 18.92 -2.33 12.31
N SER A 33 18.60 -2.05 11.04
CA SER A 33 18.71 -0.71 10.46
C SER A 33 17.33 -0.03 10.45
N TRP A 34 17.30 1.27 10.67
CA TRP A 34 16.08 2.06 10.78
C TRP A 34 16.11 3.24 9.84
N GLU A 35 14.96 3.65 9.37
CA GLU A 35 14.76 4.82 8.50
C GLU A 35 13.61 5.68 8.99
N ILE A 36 13.65 6.96 8.63
CA ILE A 36 12.53 7.89 8.83
C ILE A 36 11.86 8.11 7.48
N ARG A 37 10.56 7.89 7.40
CA ARG A 37 9.77 8.17 6.21
C ARG A 37 8.30 8.48 6.55
N ALA A 38 7.54 8.94 5.57
CA ALA A 38 6.10 9.05 5.74
C ALA A 38 5.47 7.67 5.96
N LEU A 39 4.32 7.65 6.63
CA LEU A 39 3.54 6.43 6.86
C LEU A 39 3.02 5.84 5.54
N THR A 40 3.00 4.51 5.44
CA THR A 40 2.20 3.82 4.42
C THR A 40 0.73 3.83 4.82
N HIS A 41 -0.16 3.58 3.87
CA HIS A 41 -1.60 3.48 4.14
C HIS A 41 -1.92 2.38 5.16
N ALA A 42 -1.22 1.25 5.08
CA ALA A 42 -1.38 0.15 6.02
C ALA A 42 -0.96 0.54 7.45
N GLU A 43 0.20 1.19 7.59
CA GLU A 43 0.69 1.68 8.88
C GLU A 43 -0.25 2.74 9.47
N TRP A 44 -0.75 3.65 8.64
CA TRP A 44 -1.71 4.66 9.03
C TRP A 44 -3.00 4.03 9.57
N LEU A 45 -3.57 3.04 8.87
CA LEU A 45 -4.76 2.32 9.32
C LEU A 45 -4.54 1.58 10.64
N VAL A 46 -3.39 0.92 10.81
CA VAL A 46 -3.05 0.23 12.06
C VAL A 46 -2.91 1.22 13.21
N ALA A 47 -2.18 2.31 13.00
CA ALA A 47 -1.97 3.33 14.03
C ALA A 47 -3.29 4.02 14.42
N ARG A 48 -4.19 4.26 13.45
CA ARG A 48 -5.55 4.75 13.71
C ARG A 48 -6.36 3.76 14.53
N LYS A 49 -6.38 2.49 14.15
CA LYS A 49 -7.09 1.44 14.88
C LYS A 49 -6.61 1.30 16.33
N GLN A 50 -5.32 1.51 16.55
CA GLN A 50 -4.70 1.52 17.87
C GLN A 50 -4.89 2.83 18.64
N LYS A 51 -5.60 3.81 18.08
CA LYS A 51 -5.78 5.16 18.65
C LYS A 51 -4.46 5.89 18.96
N LYS A 52 -3.42 5.61 18.18
CA LYS A 52 -2.11 6.26 18.28
C LYS A 52 -1.97 7.49 17.38
N LEU A 53 -2.97 7.76 16.52
CA LEU A 53 -3.00 8.93 15.67
C LEU A 53 -4.01 9.94 16.20
N GLU A 54 -3.55 11.15 16.39
CA GLU A 54 -4.42 12.30 16.53
C GLU A 54 -4.81 12.77 15.13
N LEU A 55 -6.11 12.76 14.83
CA LEU A 55 -6.64 13.09 13.52
C LEU A 55 -6.97 14.58 13.43
N ASN A 56 -6.31 15.28 12.54
CA ASN A 56 -6.56 16.68 12.24
C ASN A 56 -7.75 16.81 11.28
N THR A 57 -8.90 17.22 11.80
CA THR A 57 -10.11 17.40 10.98
C THR A 57 -9.92 18.44 9.88
N GLY A 58 -10.40 18.15 8.68
CA GLY A 58 -10.27 19.03 7.53
C GLY A 58 -8.90 19.04 6.85
N PHE A 59 -7.96 18.21 7.34
CA PHE A 59 -6.65 18.04 6.73
C PHE A 59 -6.60 16.76 5.88
N THR A 60 -5.74 16.79 4.90
CA THR A 60 -5.37 15.62 4.08
C THR A 60 -3.96 15.21 4.46
N GLU A 61 -3.79 13.97 4.88
CA GLU A 61 -2.49 13.44 5.27
C GLU A 61 -1.85 12.69 4.11
N ARG A 62 -0.68 13.15 3.68
CA ARG A 62 0.13 12.54 2.62
C ARG A 62 0.79 11.27 3.14
N LEU A 63 0.76 10.22 2.32
CA LEU A 63 1.34 8.92 2.61
C LEU A 63 2.56 8.64 1.72
N ALA A 64 3.34 7.62 2.08
CA ALA A 64 4.49 7.18 1.30
C ALA A 64 4.12 6.35 0.06
N ASP A 65 2.89 5.85 -0.01
CA ASP A 65 2.45 4.97 -1.08
C ASP A 65 2.15 5.72 -2.39
N ALA A 66 2.36 5.04 -3.53
CA ALA A 66 1.74 5.44 -4.77
C ALA A 66 0.21 5.29 -4.70
N PRO A 67 -0.57 6.17 -5.37
CA PRO A 67 -2.02 6.12 -5.35
C PRO A 67 -2.53 4.83 -6.01
N SER A 68 -3.56 4.25 -5.42
CA SER A 68 -4.23 3.08 -6.00
C SER A 68 -5.64 2.95 -5.46
N SER A 69 -6.53 2.48 -6.31
CA SER A 69 -7.91 2.14 -5.96
C SER A 69 -8.07 0.71 -5.44
N ASN A 70 -7.01 -0.09 -5.45
CA ASN A 70 -7.03 -1.50 -5.06
C ASN A 70 -5.68 -1.93 -4.46
N HIS A 71 -5.56 -3.19 -4.05
CA HIS A 71 -4.34 -3.73 -3.45
C HIS A 71 -3.31 -4.28 -4.45
N ARG A 72 -3.53 -4.18 -5.77
CA ARG A 72 -2.56 -4.63 -6.77
C ARG A 72 -1.28 -3.82 -6.66
N GLY A 73 -0.14 -4.50 -6.69
CA GLY A 73 1.18 -3.89 -6.49
C GLY A 73 1.51 -3.50 -5.05
N ALA A 74 0.63 -3.76 -4.07
CA ALA A 74 0.92 -3.50 -2.67
C ALA A 74 2.06 -4.39 -2.17
N MET A 75 2.98 -3.81 -1.42
CA MET A 75 4.04 -4.55 -0.75
C MET A 75 3.46 -5.27 0.47
N MET A 76 3.78 -6.56 0.62
CA MET A 76 3.24 -7.38 1.71
C MET A 76 4.11 -7.34 2.97
N ASP A 77 5.18 -6.58 2.95
CA ASP A 77 6.13 -6.43 4.05
C ASP A 77 6.07 -5.05 4.74
N GLY A 78 5.08 -4.22 4.37
CA GLY A 78 4.86 -2.89 4.93
C GLY A 78 5.72 -1.79 4.31
N ARG A 79 6.52 -2.08 3.28
CA ARG A 79 7.17 -1.03 2.47
C ARG A 79 6.13 -0.22 1.70
N PRO A 80 6.44 1.04 1.37
CA PRO A 80 5.59 1.84 0.51
C PRO A 80 5.36 1.14 -0.84
N ARG A 81 4.15 1.27 -1.37
CA ARG A 81 3.86 0.85 -2.73
C ARG A 81 4.70 1.68 -3.70
N PRO A 82 5.50 1.05 -4.58
CA PRO A 82 6.27 1.78 -5.59
C PRO A 82 5.33 2.43 -6.60
N ASN A 83 5.77 3.58 -7.14
CA ASN A 83 5.03 4.27 -8.19
C ASN A 83 5.39 3.66 -9.55
N GLU A 84 4.60 2.70 -10.00
CA GLU A 84 4.72 2.04 -11.31
C GLU A 84 3.71 2.59 -12.33
N ILE A 85 3.02 3.68 -11.99
CA ILE A 85 2.01 4.31 -12.84
C ILE A 85 2.72 5.21 -13.83
N LEU A 86 2.33 5.12 -15.11
CA LEU A 86 2.82 5.99 -16.16
C LEU A 86 1.83 7.15 -16.41
N GLY A 87 2.35 8.24 -16.95
CA GLY A 87 1.57 9.41 -17.32
C GLY A 87 1.29 10.36 -16.14
N PRO A 88 0.25 11.21 -16.21
CA PRO A 88 0.00 12.26 -15.23
C PRO A 88 -0.22 11.76 -13.80
N ALA A 89 -0.69 10.52 -13.65
CA ALA A 89 -0.86 9.91 -12.33
C ALA A 89 0.47 9.52 -11.64
N ALA A 90 1.58 9.47 -12.38
CA ALA A 90 2.91 9.23 -11.84
C ALA A 90 3.39 10.35 -10.89
N SER A 91 2.83 11.56 -11.04
CA SER A 91 3.11 12.70 -10.17
C SER A 91 2.22 12.78 -8.93
N GLN A 92 1.46 11.75 -8.64
CA GLN A 92 0.55 11.69 -7.49
C GLN A 92 1.09 10.76 -6.41
N MET A 93 0.77 11.08 -5.17
CA MET A 93 0.98 10.22 -4.00
C MET A 93 -0.35 9.93 -3.31
N ALA A 94 -0.45 8.78 -2.68
CA ALA A 94 -1.60 8.44 -1.87
C ALA A 94 -1.73 9.40 -0.69
N ALA A 95 -2.96 9.69 -0.32
CA ALA A 95 -3.27 10.50 0.85
C ALA A 95 -4.58 10.05 1.48
N VAL A 96 -4.78 10.44 2.74
CA VAL A 96 -6.03 10.22 3.48
C VAL A 96 -6.59 11.56 3.88
N ALA A 97 -7.78 11.86 3.39
CA ALA A 97 -8.55 13.04 3.81
C ALA A 97 -9.39 12.72 5.03
N VAL A 98 -9.31 13.57 6.05
CA VAL A 98 -10.14 13.49 7.26
C VAL A 98 -11.30 14.48 7.13
N HIS A 99 -12.51 13.98 7.39
CA HIS A 99 -13.72 14.81 7.25
C HIS A 99 -13.69 16.01 8.24
N PRO A 100 -14.07 17.22 7.78
CA PRO A 100 -13.92 18.43 8.59
C PRO A 100 -14.70 18.45 9.91
N ARG A 101 -15.80 17.71 9.98
CA ARG A 101 -16.70 17.69 11.15
C ARG A 101 -16.74 16.36 11.89
N ASN A 102 -16.18 15.30 11.30
CA ASN A 102 -16.21 13.96 11.90
C ASN A 102 -14.88 13.24 11.64
N PRO A 103 -13.96 13.20 12.60
CA PRO A 103 -12.65 12.57 12.41
C PRO A 103 -12.74 11.06 12.18
N GLU A 104 -13.85 10.42 12.52
CA GLU A 104 -14.06 8.98 12.24
C GLU A 104 -14.31 8.69 10.76
N VAL A 105 -14.68 9.70 9.97
CA VAL A 105 -14.91 9.58 8.53
C VAL A 105 -13.65 10.00 7.79
N THR A 106 -13.07 9.05 7.06
CA THR A 106 -11.87 9.29 6.25
C THR A 106 -12.06 8.72 4.85
N ALA A 107 -11.43 9.36 3.87
CA ALA A 107 -11.44 8.92 2.48
C ALA A 107 -10.02 8.84 1.94
N THR A 108 -9.71 7.77 1.23
CA THR A 108 -8.46 7.67 0.47
C THR A 108 -8.54 8.56 -0.75
N THR A 109 -7.52 9.35 -0.97
CA THR A 109 -7.40 10.29 -2.09
C THR A 109 -5.97 10.28 -2.62
N SER A 110 -5.66 11.16 -3.56
CA SER A 110 -4.30 11.39 -4.04
C SER A 110 -3.98 12.88 -4.05
N VAL A 111 -2.71 13.20 -3.85
CA VAL A 111 -2.20 14.57 -3.87
C VAL A 111 -0.94 14.64 -4.75
N PRO A 112 -0.68 15.74 -5.43
CA PRO A 112 0.55 15.93 -6.17
C PRO A 112 1.78 15.80 -5.25
N HIS A 113 2.84 15.16 -5.74
CA HIS A 113 4.06 15.01 -4.94
C HIS A 113 4.93 16.29 -4.95
N ASP A 114 4.86 17.07 -6.03
CA ASP A 114 5.72 18.19 -6.36
C ASP A 114 5.15 19.56 -5.99
N ARG A 115 3.90 19.61 -5.53
CA ARG A 115 3.21 20.88 -5.22
C ARG A 115 2.82 20.95 -3.75
N PRO A 116 3.11 22.07 -3.10
CA PRO A 116 2.55 22.35 -1.80
C PRO A 116 1.06 22.67 -1.93
N LEU A 117 0.26 22.05 -1.10
CA LEU A 117 -1.19 22.29 -1.05
C LEU A 117 -1.60 22.75 0.35
N PRO A 118 -2.49 23.71 0.47
CA PRO A 118 -3.05 24.09 1.76
C PRO A 118 -3.79 22.89 2.37
N ASN A 119 -3.69 22.75 3.68
CA ASN A 119 -4.32 21.66 4.44
C ASN A 119 -3.78 20.23 4.11
N VAL A 120 -2.68 20.11 3.39
CA VAL A 120 -1.97 18.84 3.24
C VAL A 120 -0.83 18.78 4.25
N VAL A 121 -0.85 17.74 5.07
CA VAL A 121 0.15 17.48 6.10
C VAL A 121 0.80 16.11 5.85
N ALA A 122 1.89 15.82 6.52
CA ALA A 122 2.50 14.51 6.54
C ALA A 122 2.99 14.18 7.95
N ARG A 123 3.06 12.90 8.26
CA ARG A 123 3.69 12.37 9.45
C ARG A 123 4.89 11.56 9.08
N LEU A 124 5.99 11.80 9.76
CA LEU A 124 7.17 10.98 9.67
C LEU A 124 7.11 9.90 10.77
N ALA A 125 7.51 8.70 10.41
CA ALA A 125 7.61 7.59 11.33
C ALA A 125 8.97 6.92 11.23
N LEU A 126 9.46 6.45 12.36
CA LEU A 126 10.62 5.59 12.45
C LEU A 126 10.21 4.17 12.09
N THR A 127 10.78 3.59 11.05
CA THR A 127 10.46 2.26 10.56
C THR A 127 11.71 1.42 10.33
N PRO A 128 11.66 0.09 10.52
CA PRO A 128 12.80 -0.75 10.21
C PRO A 128 13.03 -0.82 8.70
N VAL A 129 14.29 -0.72 8.27
CA VAL A 129 14.69 -0.98 6.89
C VAL A 129 14.47 -2.45 6.58
N ARG A 130 13.77 -2.76 5.51
CA ARG A 130 13.44 -4.12 5.11
C ARG A 130 14.25 -4.56 3.90
N PRO A 131 14.68 -5.84 3.87
CA PRO A 131 15.45 -6.36 2.74
C PRO A 131 14.64 -6.32 1.43
N ASP A 132 15.35 -6.22 0.31
CA ASP A 132 14.76 -6.06 -1.03
C ASP A 132 13.99 -7.27 -1.57
N SER A 133 13.86 -8.35 -0.83
CA SER A 133 13.05 -9.51 -1.21
C SER A 133 11.56 -9.15 -1.19
N ALA A 134 11.12 -8.52 -2.25
CA ALA A 134 9.78 -7.98 -2.34
C ALA A 134 8.76 -9.06 -2.68
N ILE A 135 8.06 -9.55 -1.69
CA ILE A 135 6.78 -10.21 -1.94
C ILE A 135 5.73 -9.11 -2.08
N ARG A 136 5.20 -8.96 -3.29
CA ARG A 136 4.14 -7.99 -3.58
C ARG A 136 2.91 -8.67 -4.17
N VAL A 137 1.77 -8.05 -4.01
CA VAL A 137 0.55 -8.44 -4.73
C VAL A 137 0.79 -8.20 -6.23
N PRO A 138 0.50 -9.16 -7.12
CA PRO A 138 0.71 -8.98 -8.56
C PRO A 138 0.05 -7.70 -9.08
N ASN A 139 0.80 -6.94 -9.89
CA ASN A 139 0.31 -5.74 -10.56
C ASN A 139 -0.10 -6.06 -12.02
N ASN A 140 -0.71 -5.11 -12.71
CA ASN A 140 -1.06 -5.24 -14.13
C ASN A 140 0.18 -5.39 -15.02
N THR A 141 1.33 -4.88 -14.58
CA THR A 141 2.63 -5.03 -15.26
C THR A 141 3.22 -6.44 -15.12
N ASP A 142 2.77 -7.24 -14.15
CA ASP A 142 3.20 -8.61 -13.93
C ASP A 142 2.46 -9.59 -14.88
N VAL A 143 2.53 -9.34 -16.19
CA VAL A 143 1.72 -10.03 -17.22
C VAL A 143 1.84 -11.55 -17.12
N TRP A 144 3.06 -12.09 -17.05
CA TRP A 144 3.28 -13.54 -16.98
C TRP A 144 2.73 -14.16 -15.70
N ARG A 145 2.83 -13.48 -14.58
CA ARG A 145 2.28 -13.94 -13.31
C ARG A 145 0.75 -13.94 -13.34
N ASN A 146 0.16 -12.91 -13.92
CA ASN A 146 -1.28 -12.80 -14.08
C ASN A 146 -1.80 -13.88 -15.04
N VAL A 147 -1.16 -14.06 -16.22
CA VAL A 147 -1.51 -15.11 -17.19
C VAL A 147 -1.42 -16.50 -16.56
N ARG A 148 -0.36 -16.79 -15.81
CA ARG A 148 -0.20 -18.08 -15.13
C ARG A 148 -1.31 -18.31 -14.10
N THR A 149 -1.67 -17.30 -13.35
CA THR A 149 -2.75 -17.38 -12.34
C THR A 149 -4.11 -17.60 -12.99
N GLU A 150 -4.41 -16.84 -14.04
CA GLU A 150 -5.63 -17.00 -14.84
C GLU A 150 -5.72 -18.39 -15.48
N LEU A 151 -4.64 -18.87 -16.06
CA LEU A 151 -4.56 -20.20 -16.67
C LEU A 151 -4.81 -21.30 -15.62
N LEU A 152 -4.19 -21.18 -14.44
CA LEU A 152 -4.39 -22.11 -13.34
C LEU A 152 -5.87 -22.17 -12.93
N TRP A 153 -6.50 -21.03 -12.67
CA TRP A 153 -7.89 -20.98 -12.25
C TRP A 153 -8.85 -21.42 -13.35
N THR A 154 -8.62 -21.06 -14.60
CA THR A 154 -9.40 -21.53 -15.74
C THR A 154 -9.31 -23.06 -15.87
N THR A 155 -8.13 -23.63 -15.66
CA THR A 155 -7.96 -25.08 -15.70
C THR A 155 -8.68 -25.76 -14.55
N VAL A 156 -8.49 -25.30 -13.31
CA VAL A 156 -9.06 -25.94 -12.11
C VAL A 156 -10.57 -25.76 -12.02
N LEU A 157 -11.10 -24.59 -12.30
CA LEU A 157 -12.51 -24.29 -12.15
C LEU A 157 -13.34 -24.47 -13.43
N GLY A 158 -12.70 -24.41 -14.60
CA GLY A 158 -13.37 -24.55 -15.89
C GLY A 158 -13.11 -25.87 -16.56
N ILE A 159 -11.87 -26.14 -16.96
CA ILE A 159 -11.55 -27.29 -17.81
C ILE A 159 -11.75 -28.61 -17.07
N ILE A 160 -11.17 -28.78 -15.89
CA ILE A 160 -11.28 -30.04 -15.13
C ILE A 160 -12.73 -30.40 -14.84
N PRO A 161 -13.59 -29.53 -14.28
CA PRO A 161 -14.99 -29.86 -14.07
C PRO A 161 -15.76 -30.16 -15.34
N SER A 162 -15.45 -29.48 -16.45
CA SER A 162 -16.12 -29.69 -17.73
C SER A 162 -15.95 -31.11 -18.25
N PHE A 163 -14.82 -31.75 -17.97
CA PHE A 163 -14.58 -33.15 -18.31
C PHE A 163 -15.05 -34.12 -17.20
N LEU A 164 -14.83 -33.75 -15.94
CA LEU A 164 -15.12 -34.64 -14.83
C LEU A 164 -16.62 -34.86 -14.62
N ILE A 165 -17.44 -33.82 -14.76
CA ILE A 165 -18.90 -33.92 -14.55
C ILE A 165 -19.56 -34.89 -15.54
N PRO A 166 -19.33 -34.85 -16.86
CA PRO A 166 -19.89 -35.82 -17.80
C PRO A 166 -19.42 -37.24 -17.51
N VAL A 167 -18.13 -37.42 -17.17
CA VAL A 167 -17.58 -38.77 -16.86
C VAL A 167 -18.29 -39.36 -15.62
N LEU A 168 -18.41 -38.57 -14.53
CA LEU A 168 -19.08 -39.00 -13.31
C LEU A 168 -20.57 -39.30 -13.55
N ARG A 169 -21.26 -38.51 -14.39
CA ARG A 169 -22.65 -38.75 -14.77
C ARG A 169 -22.80 -40.06 -15.58
N GLY A 170 -21.88 -40.27 -16.52
CA GLY A 170 -21.84 -41.54 -17.31
C GLY A 170 -21.65 -42.76 -16.41
N MET A 171 -20.69 -42.68 -15.47
CA MET A 171 -20.45 -43.77 -14.50
C MET A 171 -21.64 -44.03 -13.57
N SER A 172 -22.33 -42.99 -13.14
CA SER A 172 -23.52 -43.16 -12.30
C SER A 172 -24.69 -43.79 -13.07
N ALA A 173 -24.87 -43.47 -14.33
CA ALA A 173 -25.91 -44.08 -15.17
C ALA A 173 -25.67 -45.59 -15.36
N TYR A 174 -24.43 -46.02 -15.63
CA TYR A 174 -24.09 -47.46 -15.72
C TYR A 174 -24.27 -48.21 -14.40
N ALA A 175 -24.07 -47.54 -13.25
CA ALA A 175 -24.23 -48.16 -11.92
C ALA A 175 -25.70 -48.38 -11.53
N THR A 176 -26.65 -47.65 -12.15
CA THR A 176 -28.10 -47.77 -11.87
C THR A 176 -28.84 -48.70 -12.81
N GLU A 177 -28.27 -49.13 -13.93
CA GLU A 177 -28.84 -50.02 -14.90
C GLU A 177 -28.38 -51.51 -14.73
N GLY A 178 -27.51 -51.80 -13.77
CA GLY A 178 -27.06 -53.13 -13.36
C GLY A 178 -27.66 -53.55 -12.02
#